data_2e8d77290f9e71776a2bfadc79af8554
#
_entry.id   2e8d77290f9e71776a2bfadc79af8554
#
_cell.length_a   1.000
_cell.length_b   1.000
_cell.length_c   1.000
_cell.angle_alpha   90.00
_cell.angle_beta   90.00
_cell.angle_gamma   90.00
#
_symmetry.space_group_name_H-M   'P 1'
#
loop_
_entity.id
_entity.type
_entity.pdbx_description
1 polymer ?
#
loop_
_entity_poly.entity_id
_entity_poly.type
_entity_poly.pdbx_seq_one_letter_code
_entity_poly.pdbx_strand_id
1 'polypeptide(L)'
;APDQLDALRFTQMVRRGRDLLGNGCVAEAARCLREALSLWQGRALANVTCGPLLSRHVTYLEELRVRAIELRVEADMLLGNHRELVAELRALIAAHPLNEWYHTQLIDVLYRSGRRGEALLAFHNLRTVLDRELGLEPSADARRLQYEILASDPEPVPRPRAMPRRIVANSAASGPRQAG
;
A
#
# COMPACT_ATOMS: atom_id res chain seq x y z
N ALA A 1 8.51 30.45 17.86
CA ALA A 1 9.16 29.17 18.12
C ALA A 1 9.33 28.41 16.80
N PRO A 2 10.43 27.65 16.58
CA PRO A 2 10.65 26.90 15.33
C PRO A 2 9.46 25.99 14.99
N ASP A 3 8.86 25.34 15.95
CA ASP A 3 7.72 24.42 15.78
C ASP A 3 6.48 25.05 15.14
N GLN A 4 6.23 26.34 15.37
CA GLN A 4 5.10 27.06 14.75
C GLN A 4 5.38 27.36 13.26
N LEU A 5 6.63 27.63 12.91
CA LEU A 5 7.05 27.87 11.54
C LEU A 5 6.94 26.57 10.71
N ASP A 6 7.31 25.45 11.31
CA ASP A 6 7.23 24.13 10.67
C ASP A 6 5.77 23.68 10.48
N ALA A 7 4.88 23.95 11.45
CA ALA A 7 3.45 23.65 11.31
C ALA A 7 2.79 24.49 10.20
N LEU A 8 3.13 25.77 10.09
CA LEU A 8 2.61 26.63 9.01
C LEU A 8 3.13 26.17 7.64
N ARG A 9 4.43 25.89 7.54
CA ARG A 9 5.06 25.38 6.33
C ARG A 9 4.46 24.03 5.91
N PHE A 10 4.29 23.11 6.86
CA PHE A 10 3.61 21.84 6.64
C PHE A 10 2.22 22.03 6.04
N THR A 11 1.39 22.89 6.67
CA THR A 11 0.03 23.20 6.20
C THR A 11 0.02 23.75 4.78
N GLN A 12 0.94 24.66 4.45
CA GLN A 12 1.07 25.25 3.11
C GLN A 12 1.48 24.20 2.08
N MET A 13 2.44 23.33 2.42
CA MET A 13 2.92 22.27 1.54
C MET A 13 1.83 21.22 1.27
N VAL A 14 1.04 20.85 2.27
CA VAL A 14 -0.08 19.91 2.07
C VAL A 14 -1.14 20.49 1.14
N ARG A 15 -1.49 21.78 1.31
CA ARG A 15 -2.39 22.48 0.38
C ARG A 15 -1.84 22.48 -1.04
N ARG A 16 -0.58 22.88 -1.21
CA ARG A 16 0.09 22.88 -2.52
C ARG A 16 0.12 21.48 -3.15
N GLY A 17 0.44 20.43 -2.38
CA GLY A 17 0.44 19.06 -2.86
C GLY A 17 -0.93 18.62 -3.37
N ARG A 18 -2.00 18.96 -2.65
CA ARG A 18 -3.38 18.71 -3.08
C ARG A 18 -3.72 19.45 -4.38
N ASP A 19 -3.36 20.73 -4.48
CA ASP A 19 -3.66 21.53 -5.66
C ASP A 19 -2.89 21.03 -6.89
N LEU A 20 -1.62 20.61 -6.72
CA LEU A 20 -0.82 19.96 -7.75
C LEU A 20 -1.46 18.64 -8.23
N LEU A 21 -1.98 17.83 -7.30
CA LEU A 21 -2.66 16.58 -7.64
C LEU A 21 -3.95 16.84 -8.43
N GLY A 22 -4.75 17.83 -8.00
CA GLY A 22 -5.97 18.25 -8.70
C GLY A 22 -5.70 18.79 -10.12
N ASN A 23 -4.52 19.36 -10.35
CA ASN A 23 -4.07 19.84 -11.68
C ASN A 23 -3.37 18.79 -12.53
N GLY A 24 -3.31 17.52 -12.07
CA GLY A 24 -2.65 16.44 -12.79
C GLY A 24 -1.12 16.43 -12.71
N CYS A 25 -0.50 17.33 -11.93
CA CYS A 25 0.96 17.39 -11.69
C CYS A 25 1.38 16.35 -10.63
N VAL A 26 1.11 15.06 -10.92
CA VAL A 26 1.18 13.97 -9.94
C VAL A 26 2.58 13.79 -9.34
N ALA A 27 3.64 13.84 -10.17
CA ALA A 27 5.02 13.66 -9.71
C ALA A 27 5.47 14.79 -8.77
N GLU A 28 5.06 16.02 -9.08
CA GLU A 28 5.36 17.19 -8.23
C GLU A 28 4.55 17.15 -6.93
N ALA A 29 3.29 16.71 -6.99
CA ALA A 29 2.45 16.51 -5.82
C ALA A 29 3.07 15.49 -4.87
N ALA A 30 3.47 14.31 -5.37
CA ALA A 30 4.13 13.27 -4.58
C ALA A 30 5.39 13.76 -3.90
N ARG A 31 6.24 14.52 -4.62
CA ARG A 31 7.45 15.13 -4.05
C ARG A 31 7.13 16.14 -2.95
N CYS A 32 6.23 17.08 -3.23
CA CYS A 32 5.83 18.11 -2.28
C CYS A 32 5.24 17.52 -0.99
N LEU A 33 4.43 16.47 -1.11
CA LEU A 33 3.83 15.78 0.04
C LEU A 33 4.85 14.96 0.85
N ARG A 34 5.84 14.32 0.20
CA ARG A 34 6.96 13.67 0.91
C ARG A 34 7.80 14.68 1.68
N GLU A 35 8.11 15.81 1.07
CA GLU A 35 8.83 16.91 1.74
C GLU A 35 8.02 17.46 2.93
N ALA A 36 6.71 17.64 2.77
CA ALA A 36 5.83 18.05 3.87
C ALA A 36 5.88 17.04 5.02
N LEU A 37 5.74 15.75 4.73
CA LEU A 37 5.78 14.70 5.74
C LEU A 37 7.15 14.56 6.42
N SER A 38 8.25 14.91 5.74
CA SER A 38 9.59 14.90 6.33
C SER A 38 9.79 16.01 7.40
N LEU A 39 8.98 17.06 7.39
CA LEU A 39 8.97 18.07 8.45
C LEU A 39 8.38 17.53 9.77
N TRP A 40 7.69 16.38 9.70
CA TRP A 40 7.02 15.79 10.84
C TRP A 40 7.99 14.94 11.66
N GLN A 41 8.51 15.51 12.75
CA GLN A 41 9.42 14.81 13.67
C GLN A 41 8.65 14.34 14.93
N GLY A 42 8.18 13.10 14.90
CA GLY A 42 7.46 12.51 16.03
C GLY A 42 6.00 12.96 16.16
N ARG A 43 5.47 12.97 17.40
CA ARG A 43 4.14 13.52 17.68
C ARG A 43 4.22 15.04 17.73
N ALA A 44 3.26 15.73 17.10
CA ALA A 44 3.15 17.18 17.19
C ALA A 44 3.06 17.59 18.69
N LEU A 45 4.03 18.38 19.12
CA LEU A 45 4.07 18.92 20.50
C LEU A 45 4.05 17.84 21.62
N ALA A 46 4.65 16.69 21.39
CA ALA A 46 4.63 15.53 22.32
C ALA A 46 5.06 15.84 23.76
N ASN A 47 5.81 16.92 23.95
CA ASN A 47 6.39 17.30 25.23
C ASN A 47 5.78 18.56 25.85
N VAL A 48 4.67 19.08 25.30
CA VAL A 48 4.05 20.31 25.79
C VAL A 48 2.75 19.98 26.52
N THR A 49 2.66 20.41 27.80
CA THR A 49 1.40 20.35 28.53
C THR A 49 0.42 21.33 27.91
N CYS A 50 -0.47 20.81 27.06
CA CYS A 50 -1.34 21.61 26.21
C CYS A 50 -2.57 22.10 26.97
N GLY A 51 -2.79 23.42 26.98
CA GLY A 51 -4.11 23.97 27.28
C GLY A 51 -5.12 23.65 26.15
N PRO A 52 -6.43 23.89 26.36
CA PRO A 52 -7.51 23.47 25.42
C PRO A 52 -7.34 23.99 23.99
N LEU A 53 -6.80 25.18 23.80
CA LEU A 53 -6.56 25.78 22.47
C LEU A 53 -5.41 25.06 21.74
N LEU A 54 -4.36 24.70 22.47
CA LEU A 54 -3.21 24.01 21.91
C LEU A 54 -3.58 22.57 21.53
N SER A 55 -4.41 21.90 22.34
CA SER A 55 -4.93 20.55 22.07
C SER A 55 -5.71 20.51 20.74
N ARG A 56 -6.54 21.49 20.46
CA ARG A 56 -7.27 21.61 19.18
C ARG A 56 -6.31 21.77 18.00
N HIS A 57 -5.25 22.53 18.18
CA HIS A 57 -4.26 22.73 17.12
C HIS A 57 -3.45 21.46 16.84
N VAL A 58 -3.09 20.71 17.88
CA VAL A 58 -2.44 19.39 17.74
C VAL A 58 -3.33 18.43 16.98
N THR A 59 -4.59 18.28 17.41
CA THR A 59 -5.56 17.40 16.71
C THR A 59 -5.69 17.80 15.24
N TYR A 60 -5.82 19.09 14.94
CA TYR A 60 -5.87 19.57 13.56
C TYR A 60 -4.63 19.18 12.74
N LEU A 61 -3.43 19.31 13.32
CA LEU A 61 -2.19 18.96 12.62
C LEU A 61 -2.06 17.44 12.43
N GLU A 62 -2.51 16.63 13.38
CA GLU A 62 -2.52 15.17 13.25
C GLU A 62 -3.50 14.72 12.15
N GLU A 63 -4.71 15.29 12.09
CA GLU A 63 -5.66 15.05 11.01
C GLU A 63 -5.10 15.49 9.65
N LEU A 64 -4.43 16.64 9.59
CA LEU A 64 -3.80 17.12 8.36
C LEU A 64 -2.64 16.20 7.93
N ARG A 65 -1.93 15.59 8.88
CA ARG A 65 -0.89 14.60 8.59
C ARG A 65 -1.49 13.34 7.96
N VAL A 66 -2.58 12.82 8.52
CA VAL A 66 -3.31 11.69 7.93
C VAL A 66 -3.69 12.02 6.50
N ARG A 67 -4.27 13.21 6.29
CA ARG A 67 -4.66 13.66 4.95
C ARG A 67 -3.46 13.80 3.99
N ALA A 68 -2.31 14.25 4.47
CA ALA A 68 -1.09 14.33 3.67
C ALA A 68 -0.57 12.94 3.25
N ILE A 69 -0.66 11.96 4.14
CA ILE A 69 -0.32 10.55 3.84
C ILE A 69 -1.26 10.01 2.76
N GLU A 70 -2.57 10.21 2.90
CA GLU A 70 -3.56 9.78 1.92
C GLU A 70 -3.28 10.35 0.52
N LEU A 71 -3.12 11.68 0.42
CA LEU A 71 -2.82 12.35 -0.85
C LEU A 71 -1.52 11.86 -1.49
N ARG A 72 -0.49 11.59 -0.68
CA ARG A 72 0.77 11.06 -1.18
C ARG A 72 0.63 9.62 -1.66
N VAL A 73 -0.09 8.76 -0.94
CA VAL A 73 -0.39 7.39 -1.38
C VAL A 73 -1.17 7.42 -2.70
N GLU A 74 -2.18 8.30 -2.81
CA GLU A 74 -2.93 8.49 -4.05
C GLU A 74 -2.01 8.90 -5.22
N ALA A 75 -1.11 9.86 -4.99
CA ALA A 75 -0.14 10.28 -6.00
C ALA A 75 0.81 9.14 -6.40
N ASP A 76 1.32 8.36 -5.44
CA ASP A 76 2.20 7.22 -5.71
C ASP A 76 1.47 6.08 -6.44
N MET A 77 0.18 5.86 -6.16
CA MET A 77 -0.69 4.96 -6.91
C MET A 77 -0.79 5.37 -8.38
N LEU A 78 -1.05 6.66 -8.64
CA LEU A 78 -1.13 7.20 -10.00
C LEU A 78 0.20 7.14 -10.74
N LEU A 79 1.34 7.18 -10.04
CA LEU A 79 2.68 7.01 -10.61
C LEU A 79 3.06 5.54 -10.85
N GLY A 80 2.25 4.58 -10.39
CA GLY A 80 2.54 3.16 -10.54
C GLY A 80 3.54 2.60 -9.50
N ASN A 81 3.82 3.32 -8.42
CA ASN A 81 4.77 2.90 -7.35
C ASN A 81 4.15 1.85 -6.42
N HIS A 82 3.45 0.86 -6.99
CA HIS A 82 2.64 -0.08 -6.22
C HIS A 82 3.47 -0.95 -5.27
N ARG A 83 4.69 -1.34 -5.65
CA ARG A 83 5.49 -2.28 -4.84
C ARG A 83 5.98 -1.65 -3.55
N GLU A 84 6.40 -0.39 -3.61
CA GLU A 84 6.88 0.37 -2.47
C GLU A 84 5.77 0.64 -1.45
N LEU A 85 4.55 0.88 -1.95
CA LEU A 85 3.38 1.17 -1.13
C LEU A 85 2.91 -0.03 -0.29
N VAL A 86 3.14 -1.27 -0.72
CA VAL A 86 2.69 -2.46 0.05
C VAL A 86 3.29 -2.49 1.46
N ALA A 87 4.60 -2.27 1.58
CA ALA A 87 5.28 -2.33 2.87
C ALA A 87 4.81 -1.19 3.80
N GLU A 88 4.66 0.00 3.24
CA GLU A 88 4.21 1.17 3.97
C GLU A 88 2.76 1.06 4.44
N LEU A 89 1.84 0.64 3.55
CA LEU A 89 0.44 0.44 3.91
C LEU A 89 0.27 -0.62 5.00
N ARG A 90 1.08 -1.69 4.99
CA ARG A 90 1.09 -2.65 6.08
C ARG A 90 1.53 -2.03 7.41
N ALA A 91 2.52 -1.16 7.41
CA ALA A 91 2.96 -0.43 8.60
C ALA A 91 1.88 0.55 9.09
N LEU A 92 1.21 1.26 8.19
CA LEU A 92 0.09 2.16 8.52
C LEU A 92 -1.10 1.39 9.11
N ILE A 93 -1.44 0.24 8.56
CA ILE A 93 -2.50 -0.64 9.10
C ILE A 93 -2.13 -1.16 10.49
N ALA A 94 -0.88 -1.54 10.72
CA ALA A 94 -0.44 -1.98 12.05
C ALA A 94 -0.54 -0.86 13.09
N ALA A 95 -0.31 0.40 12.70
CA ALA A 95 -0.44 1.57 13.58
C ALA A 95 -1.92 2.02 13.75
N HIS A 96 -2.76 1.82 12.72
CA HIS A 96 -4.15 2.28 12.66
C HIS A 96 -5.05 1.17 12.12
N PRO A 97 -5.28 0.08 12.87
CA PRO A 97 -5.95 -1.13 12.38
C PRO A 97 -7.41 -0.92 11.97
N LEU A 98 -8.07 0.11 12.49
CA LEU A 98 -9.46 0.45 12.17
C LEU A 98 -9.60 1.49 11.04
N ASN A 99 -8.48 1.96 10.48
CA ASN A 99 -8.53 2.86 9.33
C ASN A 99 -8.77 2.06 8.05
N GLU A 100 -10.03 1.93 7.67
CA GLU A 100 -10.49 1.15 6.52
C GLU A 100 -9.89 1.63 5.19
N TRP A 101 -9.59 2.93 5.07
CA TRP A 101 -8.99 3.48 3.88
C TRP A 101 -7.62 2.85 3.58
N TYR A 102 -6.75 2.68 4.60
CA TYR A 102 -5.44 2.03 4.42
C TYR A 102 -5.56 0.58 3.96
N HIS A 103 -6.52 -0.15 4.51
CA HIS A 103 -6.80 -1.52 4.07
C HIS A 103 -7.26 -1.56 2.60
N THR A 104 -8.17 -0.67 2.22
CA THR A 104 -8.68 -0.59 0.85
C THR A 104 -7.56 -0.27 -0.15
N GLN A 105 -6.66 0.67 0.19
CA GLN A 105 -5.49 0.96 -0.62
C GLN A 105 -4.54 -0.25 -0.72
N LEU A 106 -4.31 -0.98 0.37
CA LEU A 106 -3.49 -2.19 0.34
C LEU A 106 -4.08 -3.25 -0.59
N ILE A 107 -5.39 -3.45 -0.57
CA ILE A 107 -6.09 -4.40 -1.44
C ILE A 107 -5.91 -4.00 -2.91
N ASP A 108 -6.12 -2.72 -3.25
CA ASP A 108 -5.96 -2.20 -4.63
C ASP A 108 -4.50 -2.32 -5.12
N VAL A 109 -3.53 -1.93 -4.30
CA VAL A 109 -2.11 -2.03 -4.63
C VAL A 109 -1.68 -3.47 -4.88
N LEU A 110 -2.12 -4.41 -4.05
CA LEU A 110 -1.83 -5.84 -4.22
C LEU A 110 -2.45 -6.37 -5.51
N TYR A 111 -3.70 -6.02 -5.79
CA TYR A 111 -4.40 -6.41 -7.00
C TYR A 111 -3.71 -5.88 -8.26
N ARG A 112 -3.40 -4.57 -8.33
CA ARG A 112 -2.67 -3.95 -9.44
C ARG A 112 -1.26 -4.50 -9.63
N SER A 113 -0.65 -5.02 -8.57
CA SER A 113 0.64 -5.71 -8.62
C SER A 113 0.55 -7.18 -9.08
N GLY A 114 -0.63 -7.68 -9.47
CA GLY A 114 -0.86 -9.07 -9.86
C GLY A 114 -0.91 -10.06 -8.69
N ARG A 115 -0.93 -9.57 -7.43
CA ARG A 115 -0.93 -10.39 -6.20
C ARG A 115 -2.37 -10.64 -5.72
N ARG A 116 -3.21 -11.16 -6.64
CA ARG A 116 -4.65 -11.36 -6.42
C ARG A 116 -4.98 -12.13 -5.14
N GLY A 117 -4.28 -13.21 -4.86
CA GLY A 117 -4.52 -14.03 -3.65
C GLY A 117 -4.26 -13.24 -2.37
N GLU A 118 -3.22 -12.41 -2.33
CA GLU A 118 -2.91 -11.58 -1.18
C GLU A 118 -3.90 -10.40 -1.03
N ALA A 119 -4.43 -9.88 -2.14
CA ALA A 119 -5.48 -8.87 -2.12
C ALA A 119 -6.76 -9.41 -1.45
N LEU A 120 -7.19 -10.62 -1.82
CA LEU A 120 -8.35 -11.28 -1.19
C LEU A 120 -8.12 -11.61 0.29
N LEU A 121 -6.88 -12.02 0.65
CA LEU A 121 -6.51 -12.23 2.05
C LEU A 121 -6.53 -10.91 2.84
N ALA A 122 -6.05 -9.82 2.26
CA ALA A 122 -6.10 -8.49 2.89
C ALA A 122 -7.55 -8.04 3.13
N PHE A 123 -8.46 -8.29 2.18
CA PHE A 123 -9.89 -8.03 2.38
C PHE A 123 -10.49 -8.87 3.52
N HIS A 124 -10.16 -10.16 3.58
CA HIS A 124 -10.61 -11.03 4.66
C HIS A 124 -10.14 -10.52 6.04
N ASN A 125 -8.89 -10.08 6.12
CA ASN A 125 -8.32 -9.51 7.35
C ASN A 125 -9.06 -8.23 7.76
N LEU A 126 -9.34 -7.32 6.81
CA LEU A 126 -10.15 -6.12 7.06
C LEU A 126 -11.51 -6.49 7.65
N ARG A 127 -12.23 -7.41 7.00
CA ARG A 127 -13.53 -7.85 7.47
C ARG A 127 -13.47 -8.41 8.89
N THR A 128 -12.49 -9.25 9.17
CA THR A 128 -12.32 -9.85 10.50
C THR A 128 -12.04 -8.80 11.59
N VAL A 129 -11.23 -7.79 11.27
CA VAL A 129 -10.92 -6.71 12.22
C VAL A 129 -12.15 -5.85 12.49
N LEU A 130 -12.89 -5.45 11.44
CA LEU A 130 -14.09 -4.63 11.60
C LEU A 130 -15.21 -5.37 12.35
N ASP A 131 -15.43 -6.64 12.04
CA ASP A 131 -16.42 -7.47 12.73
C ASP A 131 -16.08 -7.62 14.22
N ARG A 132 -14.82 -7.95 14.52
CA ARG A 132 -14.38 -8.20 15.91
C ARG A 132 -14.37 -6.94 16.77
N GLU A 133 -13.90 -5.82 16.24
CA GLU A 133 -13.68 -4.59 17.03
C GLU A 133 -14.93 -3.67 17.04
N LEU A 134 -15.73 -3.69 15.98
CA LEU A 134 -16.84 -2.74 15.78
C LEU A 134 -18.18 -3.44 15.48
N GLY A 135 -18.20 -4.73 15.15
CA GLY A 135 -19.42 -5.42 14.68
C GLY A 135 -19.89 -4.90 13.32
N LEU A 136 -19.00 -4.41 12.48
CA LEU A 136 -19.33 -3.79 11.20
C LEU A 136 -18.83 -4.62 10.02
N GLU A 137 -19.57 -4.56 8.91
CA GLU A 137 -19.12 -5.06 7.62
C GLU A 137 -18.27 -3.98 6.92
N PRO A 138 -17.33 -4.38 6.03
CA PRO A 138 -16.54 -3.44 5.22
C PRO A 138 -17.41 -2.50 4.39
N SER A 139 -16.89 -1.31 4.10
CA SER A 139 -17.55 -0.28 3.28
C SER A 139 -17.96 -0.79 1.90
N ALA A 140 -18.85 -0.05 1.25
CA ALA A 140 -19.27 -0.34 -0.11
C ALA A 140 -18.09 -0.34 -1.10
N ASP A 141 -17.12 0.55 -0.91
CA ASP A 141 -15.95 0.65 -1.77
C ASP A 141 -15.01 -0.56 -1.63
N ALA A 142 -14.73 -1.01 -0.42
CA ALA A 142 -13.93 -2.21 -0.17
C ALA A 142 -14.63 -3.46 -0.73
N ARG A 143 -15.94 -3.58 -0.55
CA ARG A 143 -16.73 -4.70 -1.11
C ARG A 143 -16.76 -4.67 -2.63
N ARG A 144 -16.92 -3.49 -3.25
CA ARG A 144 -16.87 -3.34 -4.71
C ARG A 144 -15.52 -3.82 -5.25
N LEU A 145 -14.42 -3.40 -4.64
CA LEU A 145 -13.08 -3.84 -5.02
C LEU A 145 -12.92 -5.36 -4.90
N GLN A 146 -13.45 -5.97 -3.84
CA GLN A 146 -13.47 -7.43 -3.72
C GLN A 146 -14.21 -8.10 -4.90
N TYR A 147 -15.39 -7.59 -5.27
CA TYR A 147 -16.14 -8.13 -6.41
C TYR A 147 -15.38 -7.99 -7.73
N GLU A 148 -14.73 -6.87 -7.96
CA GLU A 148 -13.88 -6.64 -9.14
C GLU A 148 -12.73 -7.66 -9.20
N ILE A 149 -12.05 -7.90 -8.06
CA ILE A 149 -10.98 -8.88 -7.95
C ILE A 149 -11.51 -10.30 -8.23
N LEU A 150 -12.69 -10.65 -7.73
CA LEU A 150 -13.29 -11.98 -7.93
C LEU A 150 -13.78 -12.18 -9.37
N ALA A 151 -14.33 -11.14 -10.00
CA ALA A 151 -14.83 -11.17 -11.36
C ALA A 151 -13.72 -11.17 -12.43
N SER A 152 -12.52 -10.72 -12.08
CA SER A 152 -11.37 -10.75 -12.99
C SER A 152 -10.98 -12.20 -13.28
N ASP A 153 -11.08 -12.64 -14.53
CA ASP A 153 -10.56 -13.94 -14.94
C ASP A 153 -9.07 -14.02 -14.58
N PRO A 154 -8.62 -15.12 -13.93
CA PRO A 154 -7.19 -15.33 -13.76
C PRO A 154 -6.56 -15.40 -15.14
N GLU A 155 -5.66 -14.45 -15.46
CA GLU A 155 -4.83 -14.61 -16.66
C GLU A 155 -4.27 -16.03 -16.67
N PRO A 156 -4.40 -16.77 -17.80
CA PRO A 156 -3.91 -18.13 -17.85
C PRO A 156 -2.42 -18.11 -17.53
N VAL A 157 -2.06 -18.60 -16.35
CA VAL A 157 -0.65 -18.77 -15.96
C VAL A 157 0.02 -19.55 -17.08
N PRO A 158 1.03 -18.99 -17.78
CA PRO A 158 1.73 -19.73 -18.82
C PRO A 158 2.29 -20.99 -18.17
N ARG A 159 1.75 -22.16 -18.54
CA ARG A 159 2.23 -23.45 -18.04
C ARG A 159 3.72 -23.50 -18.32
N PRO A 160 4.56 -23.80 -17.33
CA PRO A 160 5.99 -23.95 -17.57
C PRO A 160 6.14 -24.96 -18.70
N ARG A 161 6.83 -24.56 -19.78
CA ARG A 161 7.13 -25.43 -20.89
C ARG A 161 7.76 -26.68 -20.31
N ALA A 162 7.09 -27.83 -20.48
CA ALA A 162 7.63 -29.11 -20.08
C ALA A 162 9.03 -29.24 -20.72
N MET A 163 10.06 -29.27 -19.89
CA MET A 163 11.39 -29.56 -20.38
C MET A 163 11.37 -30.91 -21.09
N PRO A 164 11.92 -31.01 -22.32
CA PRO A 164 11.98 -32.29 -23.01
C PRO A 164 12.77 -33.30 -22.13
N ARG A 165 12.14 -34.43 -21.82
CA ARG A 165 12.78 -35.50 -21.12
C ARG A 165 14.03 -35.92 -21.91
N ARG A 166 15.20 -35.70 -21.33
CA ARG A 166 16.46 -36.19 -21.87
C ARG A 166 16.37 -37.74 -21.97
N ILE A 167 16.22 -38.23 -23.19
CA ILE A 167 16.29 -39.67 -23.48
C ILE A 167 17.74 -40.08 -23.18
N VAL A 168 17.95 -40.79 -22.07
CA VAL A 168 19.22 -41.41 -21.79
C VAL A 168 19.29 -42.64 -22.72
N ALA A 169 20.03 -42.52 -23.80
CA ALA A 169 20.34 -43.63 -24.67
C ALA A 169 21.21 -44.61 -23.87
N ASN A 170 20.62 -45.75 -23.54
CA ASN A 170 21.30 -46.87 -22.91
C ASN A 170 22.15 -47.57 -23.98
N SER A 171 23.44 -47.21 -24.06
CA SER A 171 24.43 -47.92 -24.93
C SER A 171 24.81 -49.23 -24.28
N ALA A 172 24.10 -50.29 -24.66
CA ALA A 172 24.51 -51.64 -24.34
C ALA A 172 25.73 -52.03 -25.21
N ALA A 173 26.88 -52.07 -24.58
CA ALA A 173 28.13 -52.56 -25.18
C ALA A 173 28.05 -54.07 -25.45
N SER A 174 28.00 -54.40 -26.71
CA SER A 174 28.25 -55.81 -27.16
C SER A 174 29.75 -56.12 -27.09
N GLY A 175 30.18 -56.98 -26.18
CA GLY A 175 31.51 -57.50 -26.14
C GLY A 175 31.72 -58.62 -27.18
N PRO A 176 32.92 -58.75 -27.81
CA PRO A 176 33.15 -59.72 -28.80
C PRO A 176 33.45 -61.14 -28.18
N ARG A 177 32.80 -62.18 -28.71
CA ARG A 177 33.17 -63.58 -28.47
C ARG A 177 34.44 -63.85 -29.25
N GLN A 178 35.50 -64.25 -28.58
CA GLN A 178 36.62 -64.97 -29.18
C GLN A 178 36.33 -66.48 -29.16
N ALA A 179 36.40 -67.09 -30.35
CA ALA A 179 36.50 -68.53 -30.55
C ALA A 179 37.97 -68.90 -30.60
N GLY A 180 38.32 -69.96 -29.98
CA GLY A 180 39.60 -70.69 -30.04
C GLY A 180 39.46 -72.04 -29.38
#